data_eeaae1a1d9bef570979d4d9d59e2d69e
#
_entry.id   eeaae1a1d9bef570979d4d9d59e2d69e
#
_cell.length_a   1.000
_cell.length_b   1.000
_cell.length_c   1.000
_cell.angle_alpha   90.00
_cell.angle_beta   90.00
_cell.angle_gamma   90.00
#
_symmetry.space_group_name_H-M   'P 1'
#
loop_
_entity.id
_entity.type
_entity.pdbx_description
1 polymer ?
#
loop_
_entity_poly.entity_id
_entity_poly.type
_entity_poly.pdbx_seq_one_letter_code
_entity_poly.pdbx_strand_id
1 'polypeptide(L)'
;MEKDERFKQAEFGAIVGIVGNIILAIVKAVIGYIGNSKALLADAVHSASDVIGSLAVLFGLRAAKQPPDEDHPYGHGKAESISAIIVAVLLFIVGLEIAISSIKAFSQELEPPKGITIFAVVLSIVVKEGMFQYKFRLGKRVNSDAIIANAYEHRSDVFSSIAALIGICAAIIGGKLGIDWLVYADPIAGLVVSLLVVKMAWSIGAEAIHATLDHVLHEEEVIPLREAVLQVDGVKKIGSLYAREHGHYVIVDIKVSVDPYITVEEGHRIGKHVKEILMKQDNVQNVFVHINPYSPN
;
A
#
# COMPACT_ATOMS: atom_id res chain seq x y z
N MET A 1 -26.05 3.65 -14.11
CA MET A 1 -25.26 4.75 -13.51
C MET A 1 -24.19 5.12 -14.52
N GLU A 2 -24.11 6.37 -14.93
CA GLU A 2 -23.10 6.82 -15.91
C GLU A 2 -21.68 6.60 -15.32
N LYS A 3 -20.72 6.29 -16.21
CA LYS A 3 -19.33 5.96 -15.83
C LYS A 3 -18.69 7.09 -14.98
N ASP A 4 -19.01 8.34 -15.31
CA ASP A 4 -18.56 9.53 -14.59
C ASP A 4 -19.11 9.65 -13.16
N GLU A 5 -20.36 9.26 -12.91
CA GLU A 5 -20.93 9.28 -11.56
C GLU A 5 -20.30 8.22 -10.65
N ARG A 6 -19.96 7.06 -11.21
CA ARG A 6 -19.26 5.99 -10.47
C ARG A 6 -17.90 6.46 -9.99
N PHE A 7 -17.11 7.09 -10.86
CA PHE A 7 -15.79 7.62 -10.51
C PHE A 7 -15.85 8.73 -9.44
N LYS A 8 -16.80 9.67 -9.56
CA LYS A 8 -16.98 10.74 -8.56
C LYS A 8 -17.37 10.20 -7.20
N GLN A 9 -18.23 9.19 -7.13
CA GLN A 9 -18.63 8.57 -5.85
C GLN A 9 -17.47 7.78 -5.23
N ALA A 10 -16.66 7.09 -6.03
CA ALA A 10 -15.47 6.38 -5.57
C ALA A 10 -14.41 7.35 -5.01
N GLU A 11 -14.14 8.44 -5.72
CA GLU A 11 -13.20 9.50 -5.32
C GLU A 11 -13.66 10.19 -4.04
N PHE A 12 -14.93 10.55 -3.94
CA PHE A 12 -15.50 11.12 -2.72
C PHE A 12 -15.37 10.17 -1.52
N GLY A 13 -15.65 8.87 -1.72
CA GLY A 13 -15.47 7.85 -0.68
C GLY A 13 -14.01 7.72 -0.22
N ALA A 14 -13.05 7.86 -1.12
CA ALA A 14 -11.63 7.86 -0.79
C ALA A 14 -11.24 9.10 0.03
N ILE A 15 -11.67 10.30 -0.39
CA ILE A 15 -11.40 11.56 0.33
C ILE A 15 -11.98 11.53 1.74
N VAL A 16 -13.23 11.10 1.88
CA VAL A 16 -13.88 10.94 3.21
C VAL A 16 -13.08 9.99 4.09
N GLY A 17 -12.56 8.90 3.52
CA GLY A 17 -11.70 7.96 4.23
C GLY A 17 -10.41 8.61 4.74
N ILE A 18 -9.70 9.32 3.88
CA ILE A 18 -8.43 9.99 4.23
C ILE A 18 -8.66 11.05 5.31
N VAL A 19 -9.64 11.93 5.12
CA VAL A 19 -9.96 13.02 6.07
C VAL A 19 -10.39 12.44 7.42
N GLY A 20 -11.24 11.41 7.41
CA GLY A 20 -11.67 10.74 8.63
C GLY A 20 -10.51 10.11 9.40
N ASN A 21 -9.61 9.43 8.70
CA ASN A 21 -8.41 8.82 9.32
C ASN A 21 -7.45 9.88 9.89
N ILE A 22 -7.24 11.01 9.20
CA ILE A 22 -6.43 12.13 9.71
C ILE A 22 -7.01 12.64 11.02
N ILE A 23 -8.31 12.93 11.05
CA ILE A 23 -8.98 13.46 12.25
C ILE A 23 -8.87 12.45 13.40
N LEU A 24 -9.12 11.17 13.14
CA LEU A 24 -9.02 10.13 14.15
C LEU A 24 -7.59 9.96 14.68
N ALA A 25 -6.58 9.98 13.80
CA ALA A 25 -5.18 9.88 14.21
C ALA A 25 -4.78 11.04 15.13
N ILE A 26 -5.16 12.27 14.78
CA ILE A 26 -4.89 13.46 15.59
C ILE A 26 -5.61 13.37 16.96
N VAL A 27 -6.90 13.04 16.96
CA VAL A 27 -7.68 12.92 18.19
C VAL A 27 -7.10 11.85 19.12
N LYS A 28 -6.77 10.67 18.58
CA LYS A 28 -6.13 9.59 19.34
C LYS A 28 -4.76 9.99 19.88
N ALA A 29 -3.92 10.66 19.07
CA ALA A 29 -2.58 11.09 19.48
C ALA A 29 -2.66 12.11 20.64
N VAL A 30 -3.49 13.14 20.49
CA VAL A 30 -3.66 14.17 21.51
C VAL A 30 -4.23 13.61 22.81
N ILE A 31 -5.31 12.81 22.71
CA ILE A 31 -5.95 12.23 23.89
C ILE A 31 -5.07 11.15 24.51
N GLY A 32 -4.34 10.36 23.70
CA GLY A 32 -3.38 9.36 24.18
C GLY A 32 -2.24 9.98 24.98
N TYR A 33 -1.72 11.11 24.51
CA TYR A 33 -0.68 11.86 25.22
C TYR A 33 -1.20 12.48 26.53
N ILE A 34 -2.31 13.22 26.48
CA ILE A 34 -2.92 13.87 27.67
C ILE A 34 -3.45 12.81 28.65
N GLY A 35 -3.95 11.70 28.14
CA GLY A 35 -4.52 10.60 28.91
C GLY A 35 -3.49 9.60 29.43
N ASN A 36 -2.21 9.78 29.11
CA ASN A 36 -1.10 8.89 29.50
C ASN A 36 -1.35 7.41 29.12
N SER A 37 -1.84 7.15 27.89
CA SER A 37 -2.10 5.79 27.39
C SER A 37 -1.13 5.41 26.29
N LYS A 38 -0.33 4.37 26.52
CA LYS A 38 0.57 3.79 25.52
C LYS A 38 -0.19 3.07 24.41
N ALA A 39 -1.26 2.37 24.77
CA ALA A 39 -2.14 1.69 23.83
C ALA A 39 -2.79 2.67 22.85
N LEU A 40 -3.33 3.79 23.35
CA LEU A 40 -3.98 4.78 22.49
C LEU A 40 -2.98 5.52 21.60
N LEU A 41 -1.76 5.78 22.07
CA LEU A 41 -0.68 6.34 21.26
C LEU A 41 -0.28 5.38 20.13
N ALA A 42 -0.13 4.09 20.43
CA ALA A 42 0.17 3.08 19.41
C ALA A 42 -0.96 2.97 18.36
N ASP A 43 -2.22 3.00 18.81
CA ASP A 43 -3.39 2.99 17.93
C ASP A 43 -3.53 4.28 17.10
N ALA A 44 -3.07 5.43 17.61
CA ALA A 44 -2.96 6.67 16.86
C ALA A 44 -1.94 6.57 15.71
N VAL A 45 -0.78 6.00 15.98
CA VAL A 45 0.27 5.79 14.97
C VAL A 45 -0.18 4.76 13.93
N HIS A 46 -0.87 3.71 14.33
CA HIS A 46 -1.49 2.77 13.41
C HIS A 46 -2.47 3.47 12.46
N SER A 47 -3.36 4.32 12.99
CA SER A 47 -4.28 5.11 12.16
C SER A 47 -3.57 6.16 11.28
N ALA A 48 -2.45 6.73 11.75
CA ALA A 48 -1.64 7.65 10.96
C ALA A 48 -0.93 6.93 9.79
N SER A 49 -0.50 5.68 9.99
CA SER A 49 0.14 4.88 8.93
C SER A 49 -0.77 4.65 7.73
N ASP A 50 -2.07 4.44 7.95
CA ASP A 50 -3.05 4.30 6.87
C ASP A 50 -3.18 5.57 6.03
N VAL A 51 -3.14 6.74 6.71
CA VAL A 51 -3.15 8.04 6.03
C VAL A 51 -1.88 8.25 5.21
N ILE A 52 -0.74 7.98 5.84
CA ILE A 52 0.57 8.20 5.22
C ILE A 52 0.74 7.25 4.02
N GLY A 53 0.30 5.99 4.13
CA GLY A 53 0.26 5.07 3.00
C GLY A 53 -0.58 5.61 1.84
N SER A 54 -1.79 6.10 2.12
CA SER A 54 -2.67 6.70 1.12
C SER A 54 -2.07 7.97 0.48
N LEU A 55 -1.37 8.81 1.26
CA LEU A 55 -0.68 10.00 0.76
C LEU A 55 0.55 9.64 -0.08
N ALA A 56 1.33 8.63 0.32
CA ALA A 56 2.48 8.16 -0.45
C ALA A 56 2.06 7.68 -1.84
N VAL A 57 0.97 6.91 -1.92
CA VAL A 57 0.37 6.50 -3.20
C VAL A 57 -0.06 7.73 -4.00
N LEU A 58 -0.68 8.72 -3.39
CA LEU A 58 -1.18 9.91 -4.09
C LEU A 58 -0.04 10.81 -4.60
N PHE A 59 1.02 11.01 -3.82
CA PHE A 59 2.22 11.75 -4.23
C PHE A 59 3.05 10.96 -5.25
N GLY A 60 3.21 9.65 -5.03
CA GLY A 60 3.88 8.74 -5.95
C GLY A 60 3.21 8.74 -7.33
N LEU A 61 1.88 8.61 -7.38
CA LEU A 61 1.11 8.71 -8.62
C LEU A 61 1.24 10.06 -9.32
N ARG A 62 1.34 11.18 -8.57
CA ARG A 62 1.58 12.50 -9.18
C ARG A 62 2.98 12.61 -9.77
N ALA A 63 4.00 12.15 -9.07
CA ALA A 63 5.37 12.16 -9.57
C ALA A 63 5.53 11.19 -10.75
N ALA A 64 4.93 10.01 -10.65
CA ALA A 64 4.97 8.99 -11.69
C ALA A 64 4.24 9.39 -13.00
N LYS A 65 3.29 10.33 -12.92
CA LYS A 65 2.61 10.92 -14.10
C LYS A 65 3.48 11.89 -14.89
N GLN A 66 4.64 12.31 -14.36
CA GLN A 66 5.54 13.16 -15.13
C GLN A 66 6.08 12.38 -16.34
N PRO A 67 6.04 12.97 -17.53
CA PRO A 67 6.55 12.31 -18.72
C PRO A 67 8.07 12.09 -18.60
N PRO A 68 8.63 11.15 -19.38
CA PRO A 68 10.07 11.00 -19.50
C PRO A 68 10.74 12.33 -19.85
N ASP A 69 11.87 12.62 -19.22
CA ASP A 69 12.72 13.78 -19.49
C ASP A 69 14.16 13.36 -19.85
N GLU A 70 15.07 14.32 -20.01
CA GLU A 70 16.46 14.02 -20.38
C GLU A 70 17.20 13.21 -19.29
N ASP A 71 16.90 13.49 -18.01
CA ASP A 71 17.54 12.81 -16.88
C ASP A 71 16.85 11.45 -16.57
N HIS A 72 15.56 11.33 -16.89
CA HIS A 72 14.75 10.13 -16.63
C HIS A 72 14.04 9.63 -17.91
N PRO A 73 14.79 9.07 -18.88
CA PRO A 73 14.24 8.66 -20.19
C PRO A 73 13.24 7.50 -20.09
N TYR A 74 13.21 6.77 -18.97
CA TYR A 74 12.23 5.71 -18.69
C TYR A 74 11.01 6.21 -17.91
N GLY A 75 10.97 7.51 -17.55
CA GLY A 75 9.93 8.12 -16.75
C GLY A 75 10.19 8.08 -15.25
N HIS A 76 9.24 8.61 -14.48
CA HIS A 76 9.36 8.83 -13.03
C HIS A 76 8.60 7.80 -12.18
N GLY A 77 8.19 6.67 -12.77
CA GLY A 77 7.33 5.68 -12.08
C GLY A 77 7.87 5.20 -10.73
N LYS A 78 9.18 5.01 -10.62
CA LYS A 78 9.83 4.57 -9.36
C LYS A 78 9.76 5.57 -8.21
N ALA A 79 9.37 6.83 -8.46
CA ALA A 79 9.16 7.82 -7.41
C ALA A 79 8.07 7.37 -6.41
N GLU A 80 7.10 6.58 -6.86
CA GLU A 80 6.08 5.96 -6.01
C GLU A 80 6.71 4.99 -5.01
N SER A 81 7.53 4.06 -5.48
CA SER A 81 8.22 3.08 -4.62
C SER A 81 9.19 3.75 -3.64
N ILE A 82 9.93 4.77 -4.09
CA ILE A 82 10.84 5.53 -3.22
C ILE A 82 10.06 6.25 -2.11
N SER A 83 8.92 6.86 -2.44
CA SER A 83 8.05 7.50 -1.44
C SER A 83 7.52 6.50 -0.42
N ALA A 84 7.11 5.31 -0.87
CA ALA A 84 6.67 4.22 0.01
C ALA A 84 7.79 3.72 0.94
N ILE A 85 9.04 3.63 0.46
CA ILE A 85 10.21 3.27 1.30
C ILE A 85 10.43 4.32 2.40
N ILE A 86 10.40 5.62 2.06
CA ILE A 86 10.59 6.69 3.05
C ILE A 86 9.52 6.59 4.15
N VAL A 87 8.27 6.39 3.75
CA VAL A 87 7.15 6.23 4.68
C VAL A 87 7.34 5.00 5.55
N ALA A 88 7.68 3.85 4.97
CA ALA A 88 7.92 2.62 5.71
C ALA A 88 9.01 2.79 6.78
N VAL A 89 10.11 3.49 6.45
CA VAL A 89 11.20 3.78 7.41
C VAL A 89 10.69 4.67 8.55
N LEU A 90 9.94 5.73 8.26
CA LEU A 90 9.39 6.61 9.29
C LEU A 90 8.42 5.86 10.23
N LEU A 91 7.53 5.05 9.66
CA LEU A 91 6.60 4.22 10.44
C LEU A 91 7.32 3.18 11.30
N PHE A 92 8.37 2.56 10.75
CA PHE A 92 9.20 1.61 11.50
C PHE A 92 9.86 2.27 12.72
N ILE A 93 10.46 3.45 12.53
CA ILE A 93 11.09 4.21 13.62
C ILE A 93 10.07 4.56 14.70
N VAL A 94 8.92 5.12 14.32
CA VAL A 94 7.89 5.54 15.29
C VAL A 94 7.26 4.33 16.00
N GLY A 95 6.98 3.24 15.26
CA GLY A 95 6.50 2.00 15.85
C GLY A 95 7.48 1.41 16.87
N LEU A 96 8.77 1.43 16.54
CA LEU A 96 9.84 0.96 17.44
C LEU A 96 9.97 1.86 18.68
N GLU A 97 9.87 3.17 18.53
CA GLU A 97 9.90 4.12 19.64
C GLU A 97 8.76 3.86 20.63
N ILE A 98 7.54 3.61 20.14
CA ILE A 98 6.39 3.28 20.99
C ILE A 98 6.60 1.92 21.67
N ALA A 99 7.13 0.91 20.96
CA ALA A 99 7.45 -0.38 21.55
C ALA A 99 8.46 -0.22 22.71
N ILE A 100 9.56 0.49 22.49
CA ILE A 100 10.57 0.79 23.52
C ILE A 100 9.94 1.57 24.69
N SER A 101 9.11 2.57 24.41
CA SER A 101 8.41 3.34 25.44
C SER A 101 7.45 2.47 26.27
N SER A 102 6.76 1.53 25.62
CA SER A 102 5.89 0.57 26.31
C SER A 102 6.68 -0.40 27.20
N ILE A 103 7.84 -0.87 26.72
CA ILE A 103 8.74 -1.72 27.52
C ILE A 103 9.32 -0.97 28.72
N LYS A 104 9.78 0.28 28.53
CA LYS A 104 10.30 1.12 29.62
C LYS A 104 9.25 1.39 30.71
N ALA A 105 7.97 1.39 30.35
CA ALA A 105 6.90 1.56 31.29
C ALA A 105 6.88 0.50 32.40
N PHE A 106 7.33 -0.75 32.14
CA PHE A 106 7.43 -1.81 33.13
C PHE A 106 8.44 -1.53 34.26
N SER A 107 9.36 -0.61 34.04
CA SER A 107 10.39 -0.22 35.03
C SER A 107 10.08 1.10 35.76
N GLN A 108 8.87 1.64 35.55
CA GLN A 108 8.43 2.92 36.15
C GLN A 108 7.16 2.71 36.98
N GLU A 109 6.93 3.58 37.96
CA GLU A 109 5.62 3.66 38.59
C GLU A 109 4.60 4.14 37.57
N LEU A 110 3.64 3.30 37.24
CA LEU A 110 2.62 3.59 36.24
C LEU A 110 1.39 4.22 36.89
N GLU A 111 1.04 5.38 36.38
CA GLU A 111 -0.29 5.93 36.62
C GLU A 111 -1.27 5.31 35.60
N PRO A 112 -2.47 4.87 36.03
CA PRO A 112 -3.45 4.34 35.09
C PRO A 112 -3.89 5.44 34.10
N PRO A 113 -4.24 5.04 32.85
CA PRO A 113 -4.73 6.00 31.86
C PRO A 113 -5.98 6.74 32.36
N LYS A 114 -6.13 7.99 31.92
CA LYS A 114 -7.32 8.80 32.26
C LYS A 114 -8.55 8.29 31.49
N GLY A 115 -9.72 8.35 32.11
CA GLY A 115 -10.98 7.88 31.52
C GLY A 115 -11.34 8.47 30.15
N ILE A 116 -10.81 9.65 29.80
CA ILE A 116 -11.00 10.27 28.48
C ILE A 116 -10.45 9.42 27.34
N THR A 117 -9.47 8.57 27.61
CA THR A 117 -8.89 7.66 26.60
C THR A 117 -9.91 6.62 26.11
N ILE A 118 -10.79 6.12 26.98
CA ILE A 118 -11.89 5.24 26.61
C ILE A 118 -12.80 5.91 25.58
N PHE A 119 -13.17 7.19 25.83
CA PHE A 119 -14.03 7.93 24.90
C PHE A 119 -13.38 8.04 23.52
N ALA A 120 -12.08 8.36 23.45
CA ALA A 120 -11.37 8.47 22.17
C ALA A 120 -11.33 7.15 21.40
N VAL A 121 -11.09 6.03 22.08
CA VAL A 121 -11.05 4.70 21.42
C VAL A 121 -12.45 4.29 20.95
N VAL A 122 -13.48 4.46 21.81
CA VAL A 122 -14.86 4.13 21.44
C VAL A 122 -15.32 4.97 20.26
N LEU A 123 -15.03 6.28 20.27
CA LEU A 123 -15.31 7.16 19.14
C LEU A 123 -14.62 6.66 17.84
N SER A 124 -13.36 6.26 17.96
CA SER A 124 -12.62 5.71 16.83
C SER A 124 -13.26 4.44 16.27
N ILE A 125 -13.65 3.50 17.12
CA ILE A 125 -14.32 2.26 16.73
C ILE A 125 -15.63 2.57 16.00
N VAL A 126 -16.45 3.46 16.55
CA VAL A 126 -17.73 3.84 15.93
C VAL A 126 -17.54 4.49 14.57
N VAL A 127 -16.57 5.40 14.45
CA VAL A 127 -16.28 6.08 13.18
C VAL A 127 -15.72 5.10 12.14
N LYS A 128 -14.77 4.23 12.53
CA LYS A 128 -14.17 3.22 11.63
C LYS A 128 -15.22 2.20 11.16
N GLU A 129 -16.10 1.74 12.04
CA GLU A 129 -17.21 0.85 11.66
C GLU A 129 -18.21 1.57 10.73
N GLY A 130 -18.52 2.85 10.99
CA GLY A 130 -19.31 3.67 10.09
C GLY A 130 -18.68 3.81 8.70
N MET A 131 -17.37 4.03 8.64
CA MET A 131 -16.62 4.10 7.38
C MET A 131 -16.62 2.75 6.64
N PHE A 132 -16.46 1.63 7.36
CA PHE A 132 -16.61 0.29 6.80
C PHE A 132 -17.98 0.12 6.14
N GLN A 133 -19.05 0.39 6.89
CA GLN A 133 -20.42 0.21 6.38
C GLN A 133 -20.72 1.09 5.16
N TYR A 134 -20.25 2.33 5.18
CA TYR A 134 -20.39 3.27 4.06
C TYR A 134 -19.65 2.77 2.81
N LYS A 135 -18.37 2.45 2.92
CA LYS A 135 -17.54 1.99 1.80
C LYS A 135 -17.98 0.63 1.28
N PHE A 136 -18.36 -0.30 2.16
CA PHE A 136 -18.86 -1.61 1.77
C PHE A 136 -20.14 -1.51 0.93
N ARG A 137 -21.10 -0.67 1.35
CA ARG A 137 -22.33 -0.42 0.57
C ARG A 137 -22.01 0.30 -0.75
N LEU A 138 -21.10 1.26 -0.73
CA LEU A 138 -20.65 1.96 -1.92
C LEU A 138 -19.99 0.99 -2.90
N GLY A 139 -19.04 0.18 -2.45
CA GLY A 139 -18.35 -0.81 -3.27
C GLY A 139 -19.30 -1.80 -3.95
N LYS A 140 -20.31 -2.30 -3.20
CA LYS A 140 -21.37 -3.14 -3.77
C LYS A 140 -22.22 -2.39 -4.81
N ARG A 141 -22.54 -1.12 -4.57
CA ARG A 141 -23.37 -0.31 -5.50
C ARG A 141 -22.63 -0.03 -6.81
N VAL A 142 -21.33 0.27 -6.73
CA VAL A 142 -20.51 0.59 -7.91
C VAL A 142 -19.83 -0.64 -8.52
N ASN A 143 -20.03 -1.84 -7.96
CA ASN A 143 -19.41 -3.11 -8.35
C ASN A 143 -17.88 -2.98 -8.45
N SER A 144 -17.25 -2.54 -7.36
CA SER A 144 -15.80 -2.33 -7.26
C SER A 144 -15.22 -3.12 -6.10
N ASP A 145 -14.47 -4.17 -6.41
CA ASP A 145 -13.79 -5.01 -5.43
C ASP A 145 -12.71 -4.23 -4.67
N ALA A 146 -12.06 -3.25 -5.31
CA ALA A 146 -11.08 -2.38 -4.67
C ALA A 146 -11.69 -1.56 -3.53
N ILE A 147 -12.90 -1.00 -3.71
CA ILE A 147 -13.60 -0.27 -2.66
C ILE A 147 -14.04 -1.21 -1.54
N ILE A 148 -14.46 -2.43 -1.88
CA ILE A 148 -14.83 -3.46 -0.89
C ILE A 148 -13.60 -3.88 -0.08
N ALA A 149 -12.46 -4.13 -0.73
CA ALA A 149 -11.20 -4.44 -0.06
C ALA A 149 -10.79 -3.33 0.91
N ASN A 150 -10.81 -2.06 0.45
CA ASN A 150 -10.51 -0.92 1.32
C ASN A 150 -11.53 -0.73 2.47
N ALA A 151 -12.78 -1.17 2.31
CA ALA A 151 -13.72 -1.22 3.43
C ALA A 151 -13.25 -2.22 4.50
N TYR A 152 -12.80 -3.42 4.11
CA TYR A 152 -12.30 -4.42 5.05
C TYR A 152 -11.04 -3.97 5.80
N GLU A 153 -10.20 -3.11 5.22
CA GLU A 153 -9.09 -2.46 5.94
C GLU A 153 -9.60 -1.70 7.16
N HIS A 154 -10.62 -0.82 7.00
CA HIS A 154 -11.21 -0.11 8.14
C HIS A 154 -11.77 -1.05 9.21
N ARG A 155 -12.30 -2.21 8.82
CA ARG A 155 -12.78 -3.21 9.78
C ARG A 155 -11.63 -3.91 10.51
N SER A 156 -10.51 -4.12 9.85
CA SER A 156 -9.29 -4.63 10.49
C SER A 156 -8.78 -3.65 11.56
N ASP A 157 -8.84 -2.35 11.28
CA ASP A 157 -8.43 -1.30 12.23
C ASP A 157 -9.32 -1.27 13.49
N VAL A 158 -10.59 -1.64 13.37
CA VAL A 158 -11.48 -1.79 14.53
C VAL A 158 -10.94 -2.83 15.50
N PHE A 159 -10.37 -3.93 15.03
CA PHE A 159 -9.80 -4.95 15.91
C PHE A 159 -8.56 -4.46 16.67
N SER A 160 -7.70 -3.66 16.03
CA SER A 160 -6.55 -3.06 16.72
C SER A 160 -7.02 -2.07 17.81
N SER A 161 -8.00 -1.22 17.49
CA SER A 161 -8.61 -0.30 18.47
C SER A 161 -9.34 -1.04 19.61
N ILE A 162 -9.96 -2.20 19.36
CA ILE A 162 -10.55 -3.03 20.42
C ILE A 162 -9.45 -3.59 21.35
N ALA A 163 -8.32 -4.02 20.81
CA ALA A 163 -7.21 -4.48 21.63
C ALA A 163 -6.68 -3.35 22.55
N ALA A 164 -6.53 -2.13 22.02
CA ALA A 164 -6.19 -0.96 22.81
C ALA A 164 -7.25 -0.66 23.89
N LEU A 165 -8.54 -0.74 23.55
CA LEU A 165 -9.64 -0.50 24.47
C LEU A 165 -9.61 -1.47 25.66
N ILE A 166 -9.39 -2.76 25.39
CA ILE A 166 -9.29 -3.78 26.43
C ILE A 166 -8.13 -3.47 27.38
N GLY A 167 -6.96 -3.12 26.86
CA GLY A 167 -5.79 -2.75 27.66
C GLY A 167 -6.05 -1.51 28.53
N ILE A 168 -6.63 -0.45 27.95
CA ILE A 168 -6.97 0.79 28.66
C ILE A 168 -8.01 0.52 29.77
N CYS A 169 -9.08 -0.20 29.46
CA CYS A 169 -10.12 -0.50 30.45
C CYS A 169 -9.56 -1.33 31.61
N ALA A 170 -8.76 -2.34 31.31
CA ALA A 170 -8.12 -3.17 32.32
C ALA A 170 -7.18 -2.32 33.22
N ALA A 171 -6.37 -1.46 32.63
CA ALA A 171 -5.47 -0.58 33.39
C ALA A 171 -6.21 0.41 34.29
N ILE A 172 -7.31 1.02 33.82
CA ILE A 172 -8.14 1.94 34.61
C ILE A 172 -8.82 1.19 35.78
N ILE A 173 -9.34 -0.01 35.53
CA ILE A 173 -9.97 -0.86 36.56
C ILE A 173 -8.91 -1.24 37.59
N GLY A 174 -7.72 -1.66 37.14
CA GLY A 174 -6.60 -2.00 38.03
C GLY A 174 -6.23 -0.87 38.98
N GLY A 175 -6.09 0.36 38.43
CA GLY A 175 -5.79 1.53 39.24
C GLY A 175 -6.88 1.89 40.25
N LYS A 176 -8.16 1.69 39.91
CA LYS A 176 -9.28 1.93 40.83
C LYS A 176 -9.40 0.87 41.92
N LEU A 177 -9.06 -0.38 41.63
CA LEU A 177 -9.16 -1.50 42.57
C LEU A 177 -7.88 -1.72 43.36
N GLY A 178 -6.79 -0.99 43.10
CA GLY A 178 -5.49 -1.20 43.72
C GLY A 178 -4.81 -2.49 43.27
N ILE A 179 -5.10 -2.95 42.04
CA ILE A 179 -4.52 -4.14 41.46
C ILE A 179 -3.39 -3.71 40.52
N ASP A 180 -2.19 -3.55 41.06
CA ASP A 180 -1.05 -2.95 40.35
C ASP A 180 -0.67 -3.65 39.06
N TRP A 181 -0.71 -5.00 39.02
CA TRP A 181 -0.36 -5.74 37.80
C TRP A 181 -1.31 -5.46 36.63
N LEU A 182 -2.56 -5.08 36.90
CA LEU A 182 -3.57 -4.79 35.87
C LEU A 182 -3.31 -3.42 35.21
N VAL A 183 -2.58 -2.52 35.86
CA VAL A 183 -2.19 -1.21 35.29
C VAL A 183 -1.24 -1.40 34.08
N TYR A 184 -0.47 -2.48 34.08
CA TYR A 184 0.40 -2.85 32.96
C TYR A 184 -0.35 -3.29 31.70
N ALA A 185 -1.66 -3.50 31.76
CA ALA A 185 -2.45 -3.89 30.59
C ALA A 185 -2.41 -2.83 29.45
N ASP A 186 -2.34 -1.54 29.77
CA ASP A 186 -2.21 -0.49 28.77
C ASP A 186 -0.87 -0.54 28.04
N PRO A 187 0.31 -0.54 28.68
CA PRO A 187 1.57 -0.70 27.96
C PRO A 187 1.72 -2.06 27.26
N ILE A 188 1.10 -3.15 27.76
CA ILE A 188 1.07 -4.43 27.04
C ILE A 188 0.28 -4.29 25.73
N ALA A 189 -0.90 -3.69 25.78
CA ALA A 189 -1.69 -3.43 24.59
C ALA A 189 -0.95 -2.49 23.63
N GLY A 190 -0.30 -1.45 24.15
CA GLY A 190 0.55 -0.53 23.37
C GLY A 190 1.70 -1.27 22.65
N LEU A 191 2.35 -2.20 23.34
CA LEU A 191 3.41 -3.03 22.75
C LEU A 191 2.85 -3.93 21.64
N VAL A 192 1.72 -4.58 21.84
CA VAL A 192 1.08 -5.43 20.84
C VAL A 192 0.72 -4.62 19.59
N VAL A 193 0.07 -3.46 19.76
CA VAL A 193 -0.31 -2.61 18.62
C VAL A 193 0.93 -2.04 17.91
N SER A 194 1.96 -1.62 18.65
CA SER A 194 3.20 -1.11 18.04
C SER A 194 3.93 -2.18 17.22
N LEU A 195 3.91 -3.44 17.64
CA LEU A 195 4.46 -4.56 16.86
C LEU A 195 3.68 -4.79 15.56
N LEU A 196 2.36 -4.58 15.57
CA LEU A 196 1.55 -4.62 14.34
C LEU A 196 1.97 -3.49 13.38
N VAL A 197 2.22 -2.28 13.89
CA VAL A 197 2.73 -1.15 13.08
C VAL A 197 4.10 -1.47 12.49
N VAL A 198 5.02 -2.01 13.29
CA VAL A 198 6.36 -2.41 12.82
C VAL A 198 6.27 -3.48 11.72
N LYS A 199 5.41 -4.48 11.90
CA LYS A 199 5.16 -5.52 10.89
C LYS A 199 4.62 -4.92 9.60
N MET A 200 3.67 -3.98 9.68
CA MET A 200 3.10 -3.31 8.52
C MET A 200 4.14 -2.45 7.80
N ALA A 201 4.93 -1.68 8.53
CA ALA A 201 6.03 -0.88 7.99
C ALA A 201 7.05 -1.76 7.25
N TRP A 202 7.38 -2.92 7.81
CA TRP A 202 8.24 -3.90 7.15
C TRP A 202 7.63 -4.42 5.84
N SER A 203 6.34 -4.75 5.83
CA SER A 203 5.64 -5.24 4.63
C SER A 203 5.66 -4.20 3.52
N ILE A 204 5.28 -2.94 3.83
CA ILE A 204 5.29 -1.82 2.87
C ILE A 204 6.71 -1.59 2.34
N GLY A 205 7.71 -1.58 3.22
CA GLY A 205 9.11 -1.37 2.83
C GLY A 205 9.65 -2.49 1.94
N ALA A 206 9.36 -3.74 2.27
CA ALA A 206 9.81 -4.89 1.50
C ALA A 206 9.20 -4.88 0.08
N GLU A 207 7.89 -4.62 -0.05
CA GLU A 207 7.20 -4.53 -1.33
C GLU A 207 7.75 -3.38 -2.19
N ALA A 208 7.93 -2.20 -1.59
CA ALA A 208 8.48 -1.04 -2.30
C ALA A 208 9.94 -1.25 -2.74
N ILE A 209 10.76 -1.97 -1.95
CA ILE A 209 12.12 -2.36 -2.32
C ILE A 209 12.08 -3.34 -3.50
N HIS A 210 11.21 -4.36 -3.46
CA HIS A 210 11.04 -5.29 -4.57
C HIS A 210 10.68 -4.57 -5.87
N ALA A 211 9.71 -3.65 -5.83
CA ALA A 211 9.32 -2.83 -6.98
C ALA A 211 10.47 -1.94 -7.49
N THR A 212 11.32 -1.42 -6.57
CA THR A 212 12.49 -0.60 -6.95
C THR A 212 13.59 -1.43 -7.63
N LEU A 213 13.70 -2.73 -7.31
CA LEU A 213 14.70 -3.66 -7.86
C LEU A 213 14.30 -4.28 -9.21
N ASP A 214 13.39 -3.64 -9.96
CA ASP A 214 12.95 -4.13 -11.28
C ASP A 214 12.32 -5.54 -11.22
N HIS A 215 11.45 -5.77 -10.22
CA HIS A 215 10.69 -7.01 -10.15
C HIS A 215 9.90 -7.23 -11.44
N VAL A 216 9.97 -8.44 -11.97
CA VAL A 216 9.22 -8.83 -13.18
C VAL A 216 7.83 -9.35 -12.80
N LEU A 217 6.85 -9.11 -13.65
CA LEU A 217 5.50 -9.63 -13.53
C LEU A 217 5.50 -11.16 -13.40
N HIS A 218 4.53 -11.67 -12.68
CA HIS A 218 4.31 -13.11 -12.56
C HIS A 218 3.93 -13.74 -13.92
N GLU A 219 4.23 -15.03 -14.08
CA GLU A 219 4.04 -15.73 -15.35
C GLU A 219 2.60 -15.64 -15.87
N GLU A 220 1.61 -15.64 -14.99
CA GLU A 220 0.19 -15.51 -15.33
C GLU A 220 -0.15 -14.18 -16.02
N GLU A 221 0.51 -13.10 -15.64
CA GLU A 221 0.34 -11.76 -16.22
C GLU A 221 1.12 -11.59 -17.52
N VAL A 222 2.17 -12.38 -17.72
CA VAL A 222 3.02 -12.36 -18.92
C VAL A 222 2.43 -13.20 -20.06
N ILE A 223 1.59 -14.21 -19.77
CA ILE A 223 0.97 -15.08 -20.77
C ILE A 223 0.23 -14.28 -21.87
N PRO A 224 -0.66 -13.31 -21.54
CA PRO A 224 -1.35 -12.54 -22.58
C PRO A 224 -0.41 -11.73 -23.48
N LEU A 225 0.69 -11.20 -22.90
CA LEU A 225 1.71 -10.47 -23.68
C LEU A 225 2.43 -11.40 -24.65
N ARG A 226 2.77 -12.59 -24.18
CA ARG A 226 3.43 -13.64 -24.99
C ARG A 226 2.54 -14.12 -26.14
N GLU A 227 1.27 -14.36 -25.86
CA GLU A 227 0.29 -14.78 -26.86
C GLU A 227 0.09 -13.72 -27.95
N ALA A 228 0.00 -12.44 -27.56
CA ALA A 228 -0.14 -11.34 -28.49
C ALA A 228 1.06 -11.24 -29.45
N VAL A 229 2.29 -11.47 -28.97
CA VAL A 229 3.51 -11.44 -29.79
C VAL A 229 3.60 -12.63 -30.74
N LEU A 230 3.16 -13.82 -30.33
CA LEU A 230 3.19 -15.02 -31.18
C LEU A 230 2.22 -14.91 -32.37
N GLN A 231 1.23 -14.00 -32.31
CA GLN A 231 0.32 -13.74 -33.43
C GLN A 231 0.90 -12.78 -34.48
N VAL A 232 2.09 -12.18 -34.21
CA VAL A 232 2.73 -11.25 -35.14
C VAL A 232 3.38 -12.01 -36.29
N ASP A 233 2.96 -11.69 -37.51
CA ASP A 233 3.56 -12.31 -38.73
C ASP A 233 5.07 -12.04 -38.80
N GLY A 234 5.83 -13.11 -39.03
CA GLY A 234 7.30 -13.08 -39.12
C GLY A 234 8.01 -13.43 -37.81
N VAL A 235 7.32 -13.44 -36.66
CA VAL A 235 7.87 -13.96 -35.40
C VAL A 235 7.88 -15.47 -35.40
N LYS A 236 9.06 -16.09 -35.31
CA LYS A 236 9.24 -17.56 -35.29
C LYS A 236 9.31 -18.11 -33.85
N LYS A 237 9.91 -17.34 -32.92
CA LYS A 237 10.11 -17.77 -31.52
C LYS A 237 10.28 -16.54 -30.62
N ILE A 238 9.81 -16.64 -29.40
CA ILE A 238 10.16 -15.71 -28.32
C ILE A 238 11.33 -16.30 -27.54
N GLY A 239 12.45 -15.59 -27.50
CA GLY A 239 13.65 -16.01 -26.77
C GLY A 239 13.53 -15.72 -25.28
N SER A 240 13.21 -14.48 -24.93
CA SER A 240 12.91 -14.06 -23.55
C SER A 240 11.91 -12.90 -23.57
N LEU A 241 11.08 -12.83 -22.55
CA LEU A 241 10.19 -11.69 -22.30
C LEU A 241 10.26 -11.38 -20.82
N TYR A 242 10.72 -10.17 -20.51
CA TYR A 242 10.75 -9.62 -19.15
C TYR A 242 9.86 -8.38 -19.12
N ALA A 243 8.80 -8.44 -18.35
CA ALA A 243 7.90 -7.33 -18.13
C ALA A 243 8.14 -6.85 -16.68
N ARG A 244 8.82 -5.71 -16.53
CA ARG A 244 9.17 -5.16 -15.21
C ARG A 244 8.22 -4.05 -14.82
N GLU A 245 7.82 -4.06 -13.56
CA GLU A 245 7.05 -2.97 -12.99
C GLU A 245 7.89 -1.70 -12.83
N HIS A 246 7.31 -0.57 -13.22
CA HIS A 246 7.92 0.74 -13.07
C HIS A 246 6.89 1.73 -12.49
N GLY A 247 6.55 1.53 -11.21
CA GLY A 247 5.41 2.17 -10.56
C GLY A 247 4.09 1.61 -11.11
N HIS A 248 3.24 2.48 -11.64
CA HIS A 248 1.92 2.10 -12.15
C HIS A 248 1.91 1.62 -13.60
N TYR A 249 3.06 1.51 -14.25
CA TYR A 249 3.17 1.01 -15.63
C TYR A 249 4.27 -0.05 -15.76
N VAL A 250 4.25 -0.72 -16.88
CA VAL A 250 5.15 -1.83 -17.20
C VAL A 250 6.06 -1.44 -18.36
N ILE A 251 7.33 -1.82 -18.25
CA ILE A 251 8.32 -1.76 -19.33
C ILE A 251 8.63 -3.18 -19.75
N VAL A 252 8.52 -3.47 -21.04
CA VAL A 252 8.74 -4.80 -21.59
C VAL A 252 10.05 -4.86 -22.37
N ASP A 253 10.93 -5.78 -21.98
CA ASP A 253 12.13 -6.16 -22.72
C ASP A 253 11.87 -7.53 -23.38
N ILE A 254 11.81 -7.57 -24.70
CA ILE A 254 11.52 -8.81 -25.43
C ILE A 254 12.57 -9.12 -26.48
N LYS A 255 12.95 -10.40 -26.56
CA LYS A 255 13.77 -10.96 -27.63
C LYS A 255 12.93 -11.85 -28.51
N VAL A 256 12.81 -11.50 -29.80
CA VAL A 256 12.09 -12.30 -30.79
C VAL A 256 13.05 -12.81 -31.84
N SER A 257 12.81 -14.02 -32.35
CA SER A 257 13.56 -14.62 -33.46
C SER A 257 12.73 -14.57 -34.72
N VAL A 258 13.36 -14.12 -35.82
CA VAL A 258 12.78 -13.97 -37.14
C VAL A 258 13.59 -14.78 -38.16
N ASP A 259 13.10 -14.91 -39.37
CA ASP A 259 13.84 -15.61 -40.45
C ASP A 259 15.23 -14.99 -40.65
N PRO A 260 16.32 -15.78 -40.63
CA PRO A 260 17.69 -15.25 -40.74
C PRO A 260 18.01 -14.62 -42.08
N TYR A 261 17.20 -14.85 -43.11
CA TYR A 261 17.45 -14.43 -44.49
C TYR A 261 16.67 -13.16 -44.89
N ILE A 262 15.87 -12.58 -43.96
CA ILE A 262 15.17 -11.30 -44.22
C ILE A 262 16.14 -10.13 -44.18
N THR A 263 15.71 -9.00 -44.77
CA THR A 263 16.48 -7.76 -44.72
C THR A 263 16.38 -7.12 -43.32
N VAL A 264 17.34 -6.25 -42.99
CA VAL A 264 17.31 -5.45 -41.74
C VAL A 264 16.03 -4.62 -41.68
N GLU A 265 15.59 -4.06 -42.81
CA GLU A 265 14.36 -3.28 -42.91
C GLU A 265 13.12 -4.11 -42.53
N GLU A 266 13.06 -5.34 -43.03
CA GLU A 266 11.96 -6.27 -42.78
C GLU A 266 11.93 -6.71 -41.30
N GLY A 267 13.11 -7.04 -40.75
CA GLY A 267 13.27 -7.32 -39.33
C GLY A 267 12.84 -6.13 -38.44
N HIS A 268 13.25 -4.91 -38.78
CA HIS A 268 12.84 -3.72 -38.08
C HIS A 268 11.31 -3.52 -38.12
N ARG A 269 10.67 -3.76 -39.24
CA ARG A 269 9.21 -3.68 -39.40
C ARG A 269 8.50 -4.68 -38.50
N ILE A 270 8.98 -5.92 -38.41
CA ILE A 270 8.44 -6.94 -37.50
C ILE A 270 8.60 -6.47 -36.05
N GLY A 271 9.78 -5.98 -35.65
CA GLY A 271 10.01 -5.46 -34.30
C GLY A 271 9.11 -4.27 -33.95
N LYS A 272 8.90 -3.37 -34.89
CA LYS A 272 7.96 -2.25 -34.73
C LYS A 272 6.53 -2.73 -34.50
N HIS A 273 6.08 -3.75 -35.24
CA HIS A 273 4.76 -4.33 -35.10
C HIS A 273 4.59 -5.03 -33.73
N VAL A 274 5.61 -5.78 -33.27
CA VAL A 274 5.65 -6.37 -31.92
C VAL A 274 5.50 -5.26 -30.86
N LYS A 275 6.26 -4.17 -31.00
CA LYS A 275 6.15 -3.01 -30.10
C LYS A 275 4.75 -2.42 -30.09
N GLU A 276 4.16 -2.19 -31.26
CA GLU A 276 2.82 -1.60 -31.39
C GLU A 276 1.73 -2.47 -30.77
N ILE A 277 1.82 -3.80 -30.88
CA ILE A 277 0.87 -4.73 -30.29
C ILE A 277 0.98 -4.73 -28.76
N LEU A 278 2.19 -4.79 -28.22
CA LEU A 278 2.41 -4.77 -26.78
C LEU A 278 2.03 -3.42 -26.17
N MET A 279 2.29 -2.30 -26.86
CA MET A 279 1.87 -0.95 -26.40
C MET A 279 0.35 -0.74 -26.36
N LYS A 280 -0.44 -1.64 -26.98
CA LYS A 280 -1.92 -1.61 -26.86
C LYS A 280 -2.44 -2.33 -25.62
N GLN A 281 -1.59 -3.07 -24.92
CA GLN A 281 -1.96 -3.73 -23.67
C GLN A 281 -2.07 -2.70 -22.55
N ASP A 282 -3.02 -2.92 -21.67
CA ASP A 282 -3.20 -2.07 -20.50
C ASP A 282 -1.91 -2.07 -19.68
N ASN A 283 -1.51 -0.88 -19.21
CA ASN A 283 -0.32 -0.62 -18.39
C ASN A 283 1.05 -0.74 -19.08
N VAL A 284 1.18 -1.15 -20.34
CA VAL A 284 2.47 -1.16 -21.03
C VAL A 284 2.80 0.22 -21.59
N GLN A 285 3.86 0.87 -21.07
CA GLN A 285 4.26 2.22 -21.45
C GLN A 285 5.42 2.23 -22.45
N ASN A 286 6.32 1.28 -22.38
CA ASN A 286 7.42 1.16 -23.35
C ASN A 286 7.81 -0.29 -23.58
N VAL A 287 8.32 -0.56 -24.80
CA VAL A 287 8.73 -1.88 -25.23
C VAL A 287 10.06 -1.78 -25.96
N PHE A 288 11.02 -2.57 -25.51
CA PHE A 288 12.32 -2.76 -26.16
C PHE A 288 12.35 -4.12 -26.84
N VAL A 289 12.42 -4.11 -28.18
CA VAL A 289 12.41 -5.33 -28.98
C VAL A 289 13.81 -5.58 -29.52
N HIS A 290 14.37 -6.72 -29.13
CA HIS A 290 15.61 -7.24 -29.69
C HIS A 290 15.30 -8.35 -30.69
N ILE A 291 15.79 -8.22 -31.92
CA ILE A 291 15.54 -9.14 -33.01
C ILE A 291 16.76 -10.06 -33.18
N ASN A 292 16.53 -11.36 -33.14
CA ASN A 292 17.54 -12.39 -33.36
C ASN A 292 17.22 -13.17 -34.63
N PRO A 293 18.23 -13.69 -35.35
CA PRO A 293 18.01 -14.71 -36.38
C PRO A 293 17.50 -15.99 -35.72
N TYR A 294 16.49 -16.60 -36.32
CA TYR A 294 15.97 -17.89 -35.86
C TYR A 294 16.98 -19.00 -36.16
N SER A 295 17.33 -19.77 -35.14
CA SER A 295 18.09 -21.03 -35.26
C SER A 295 17.22 -22.18 -34.76
N PRO A 296 17.12 -23.28 -35.52
CA PRO A 296 16.30 -24.44 -35.15
C PRO A 296 16.80 -25.25 -33.95
N ASN A 297 17.95 -24.87 -33.32
CA ASN A 297 18.54 -25.61 -32.20
C ASN A 297 17.95 -25.20 -30.87
#